data_96ac44055b52c6b93832dbdb01e892ab
#
_entry.id   96ac44055b52c6b93832dbdb01e892ab
#
_cell.length_a   1.000
_cell.length_b   1.000
_cell.length_c   1.000
_cell.angle_alpha   90.00
_cell.angle_beta   90.00
_cell.angle_gamma   90.00
#
_symmetry.space_group_name_H-M   'P 1'
#
loop_
_entity.id
_entity.type
_entity.pdbx_description
1 polymer ?
#
loop_
_entity_poly.entity_id
_entity_poly.type
_entity_poly.pdbx_seq_one_letter_code
_entity_poly.pdbx_strand_id
1 'polypeptide(L)'
;MKKTVSVLLAGAVLAGALAGCGNNNGGNAQQPSGEEGGSTAFKIGGTGPLTGGDAIYGKAVKNAAQIAVDEINALGGIQFELNMQDDEGDPEKAANAYNKLKDWGMQISLVSVTTKPAEATSVNHNEDHIFGLTPSASSMAVTEGKDNVYQMCFTDPGQGTASADYIAEQGL
;
A
#
# COMPACT_ATOMS: atom_id res chain seq x y z
N MET A 1 -27.89 57.68 -4.96
CA MET A 1 -29.34 57.52 -5.27
C MET A 1 -29.69 56.04 -5.03
N LYS A 2 -30.40 55.79 -3.94
CA LYS A 2 -31.66 55.03 -3.84
C LYS A 2 -31.52 53.54 -4.33
N LYS A 3 -31.87 52.48 -3.64
CA LYS A 3 -32.82 52.25 -2.51
C LYS A 3 -32.57 50.87 -1.92
N THR A 4 -32.66 50.76 -0.65
CA THR A 4 -32.95 49.62 0.23
C THR A 4 -34.23 48.87 -0.18
N VAL A 5 -34.23 47.53 -0.03
CA VAL A 5 -35.42 46.81 0.44
C VAL A 5 -34.96 45.57 1.26
N SER A 6 -35.27 45.65 2.54
CA SER A 6 -35.33 44.54 3.48
C SER A 6 -36.63 43.79 3.32
N VAL A 7 -36.61 42.46 3.42
CA VAL A 7 -37.79 41.69 3.81
C VAL A 7 -37.38 40.63 4.81
N LEU A 8 -37.76 40.84 6.03
CA LEU A 8 -37.90 39.90 7.13
C LEU A 8 -39.19 39.06 6.88
N LEU A 9 -39.09 37.76 7.07
CA LEU A 9 -40.25 36.96 7.47
C LEU A 9 -39.85 35.94 8.52
N ALA A 10 -40.40 36.15 9.66
CA ALA A 10 -40.36 35.31 10.87
C ALA A 10 -41.55 34.31 10.85
N GLY A 11 -41.44 33.26 11.64
CA GLY A 11 -42.56 32.41 12.07
C GLY A 11 -42.35 30.95 11.69
N ALA A 12 -42.57 29.95 12.50
CA ALA A 12 -43.15 29.84 13.83
C ALA A 12 -42.73 28.48 14.44
N VAL A 13 -42.53 28.49 15.69
CA VAL A 13 -42.38 27.36 16.60
C VAL A 13 -43.71 26.59 16.70
N LEU A 14 -43.68 25.26 16.68
CA LEU A 14 -44.72 24.45 17.33
C LEU A 14 -44.09 23.30 18.11
N ALA A 15 -44.09 23.49 19.40
CA ALA A 15 -43.88 22.46 20.42
C ALA A 15 -45.15 21.58 20.47
N GLY A 16 -44.98 20.29 20.45
CA GLY A 16 -46.02 19.31 20.72
C GLY A 16 -45.47 18.20 21.61
N ALA A 17 -45.60 18.42 22.92
CA ALA A 17 -45.46 17.36 23.89
C ALA A 17 -46.78 16.60 24.02
N LEU A 18 -46.72 15.28 23.89
CA LEU A 18 -47.79 14.39 24.35
C LEU A 18 -47.17 13.17 24.99
N ALA A 19 -47.35 13.12 26.29
CA ALA A 19 -47.07 11.98 27.12
C ALA A 19 -48.12 10.87 26.79
N GLY A 20 -47.66 9.65 26.68
CA GLY A 20 -48.47 8.45 26.60
C GLY A 20 -47.74 7.28 27.30
N CYS A 21 -48.16 7.02 28.53
CA CYS A 21 -47.78 5.79 29.28
C CYS A 21 -48.49 4.59 28.67
N GLY A 22 -47.82 3.46 28.55
CA GLY A 22 -48.40 2.16 28.22
C GLY A 22 -47.44 1.04 28.00
N ASN A 23 -47.01 0.42 29.06
CA ASN A 23 -46.76 -1.01 29.36
C ASN A 23 -46.03 -1.93 28.34
N ASN A 24 -44.90 -2.43 28.80
CA ASN A 24 -44.23 -3.73 28.53
C ASN A 24 -44.49 -4.53 27.25
N ASN A 25 -43.48 -4.67 26.38
CA ASN A 25 -42.80 -5.96 26.22
C ASN A 25 -41.55 -5.78 25.35
N GLY A 26 -40.49 -6.55 25.67
CA GLY A 26 -39.14 -6.42 25.12
C GLY A 26 -39.07 -6.48 23.59
N GLY A 27 -38.47 -5.46 23.03
CA GLY A 27 -38.00 -5.37 21.68
C GLY A 27 -36.76 -4.48 21.71
N ASN A 28 -35.61 -5.08 21.55
CA ASN A 28 -34.31 -4.42 21.44
C ASN A 28 -34.35 -3.46 20.23
N ALA A 29 -34.65 -2.20 20.47
CA ALA A 29 -34.48 -1.18 19.46
C ALA A 29 -32.96 -0.97 19.30
N GLN A 30 -32.39 -1.61 18.32
CA GLN A 30 -31.05 -1.36 17.81
C GLN A 30 -31.05 0.07 17.28
N GLN A 31 -30.46 0.94 18.05
CA GLN A 31 -30.03 2.26 17.64
C GLN A 31 -29.13 2.07 16.42
N PRO A 32 -29.32 2.73 15.30
CA PRO A 32 -28.32 2.68 14.26
C PRO A 32 -27.06 3.33 14.80
N SER A 33 -26.10 2.50 15.19
CA SER A 33 -24.74 2.94 15.39
C SER A 33 -24.30 3.51 14.06
N GLY A 34 -24.10 4.83 14.01
CA GLY A 34 -23.39 5.45 12.91
C GLY A 34 -22.09 4.67 12.74
N GLU A 35 -21.95 4.02 11.61
CA GLU A 35 -20.64 3.56 11.16
C GLU A 35 -19.76 4.81 11.11
N GLU A 36 -18.94 5.00 12.11
CA GLU A 36 -17.71 5.73 11.93
C GLU A 36 -17.00 5.02 10.79
N GLY A 37 -17.01 5.61 9.61
CA GLY A 37 -16.24 5.14 8.47
C GLY A 37 -14.76 5.20 8.85
N GLY A 38 -14.29 4.17 9.53
CA GLY A 38 -12.88 3.94 9.74
C GLY A 38 -12.29 3.80 8.34
N SER A 39 -11.48 4.76 7.92
CA SER A 39 -10.70 4.70 6.70
C SER A 39 -9.86 3.43 6.78
N THR A 40 -10.28 2.39 6.06
CA THR A 40 -9.51 1.15 6.00
C THR A 40 -8.23 1.47 5.24
N ALA A 41 -7.08 1.42 5.91
CA ALA A 41 -5.81 1.68 5.27
C ALA A 41 -5.54 0.64 4.17
N PHE A 42 -4.98 1.07 3.05
CA PHE A 42 -4.49 0.15 2.02
C PHE A 42 -3.22 -0.55 2.53
N LYS A 43 -3.18 -1.86 2.35
CA LYS A 43 -2.10 -2.71 2.87
C LYS A 43 -1.02 -2.90 1.82
N ILE A 44 0.15 -2.36 2.12
CA ILE A 44 1.37 -2.52 1.33
C ILE A 44 2.22 -3.60 1.98
N GLY A 45 2.41 -4.71 1.29
CA GLY A 45 3.32 -5.76 1.70
C GLY A 45 4.65 -5.67 0.98
N GLY A 46 5.68 -6.33 1.51
CA GLY A 46 6.96 -6.49 0.83
C GLY A 46 7.84 -7.50 1.52
N THR A 47 8.81 -8.03 0.79
CA THR A 47 9.83 -8.91 1.35
C THR A 47 11.23 -8.39 1.05
N GLY A 48 12.18 -8.78 1.85
CA GLY A 48 13.58 -8.41 1.64
C GLY A 48 14.45 -8.96 2.75
N PRO A 49 15.78 -9.02 2.56
CA PRO A 49 16.69 -9.46 3.57
C PRO A 49 16.77 -8.43 4.70
N LEU A 50 16.07 -8.67 5.80
CA LEU A 50 16.15 -7.82 7.00
C LEU A 50 17.23 -8.32 7.96
N THR A 51 17.66 -9.57 7.78
CA THR A 51 18.79 -10.21 8.47
C THR A 51 19.74 -10.85 7.47
N GLY A 52 20.91 -11.32 7.92
CA GLY A 52 21.91 -11.93 7.05
C GLY A 52 22.83 -10.93 6.34
N GLY A 53 23.55 -11.41 5.32
CA GLY A 53 24.61 -10.67 4.61
C GLY A 53 24.10 -9.45 3.84
N ASP A 54 22.93 -9.56 3.26
CA ASP A 54 22.32 -8.52 2.42
C ASP A 54 21.35 -7.60 3.19
N ALA A 55 21.33 -7.70 4.51
CA ALA A 55 20.39 -6.97 5.37
C ALA A 55 20.46 -5.44 5.21
N ILE A 56 21.60 -4.91 4.77
CA ILE A 56 21.76 -3.47 4.52
C ILE A 56 20.77 -2.98 3.44
N TYR A 57 20.56 -3.78 2.39
CA TYR A 57 19.64 -3.43 1.29
C TYR A 57 18.18 -3.52 1.72
N GLY A 58 17.79 -4.62 2.36
CA GLY A 58 16.40 -4.80 2.81
C GLY A 58 15.99 -3.78 3.87
N LYS A 59 16.88 -3.47 4.82
CA LYS A 59 16.63 -2.43 5.83
C LYS A 59 16.51 -1.04 5.21
N ALA A 60 17.34 -0.71 4.21
CA ALA A 60 17.25 0.57 3.52
C ALA A 60 15.90 0.73 2.82
N VAL A 61 15.44 -0.29 2.09
CA VAL A 61 14.13 -0.29 1.43
C VAL A 61 12.99 -0.18 2.45
N LYS A 62 13.01 -0.99 3.51
CA LYS A 62 12.02 -0.92 4.57
C LYS A 62 11.92 0.47 5.20
N ASN A 63 13.06 1.07 5.54
CA ASN A 63 13.08 2.38 6.15
C ASN A 63 12.56 3.47 5.20
N ALA A 64 12.96 3.43 3.93
CA ALA A 64 12.48 4.39 2.93
C ALA A 64 10.96 4.25 2.69
N ALA A 65 10.46 3.03 2.59
CA ALA A 65 9.03 2.76 2.44
C ALA A 65 8.23 3.23 3.68
N GLN A 66 8.76 3.03 4.88
CA GLN A 66 8.11 3.51 6.10
C GLN A 66 8.04 5.04 6.16
N ILE A 67 9.14 5.73 5.82
CA ILE A 67 9.15 7.20 5.75
C ILE A 67 8.08 7.69 4.76
N ALA A 68 8.01 7.10 3.56
CA ALA A 68 7.03 7.48 2.56
C ALA A 68 5.59 7.26 3.05
N VAL A 69 5.31 6.13 3.70
CA VAL A 69 3.99 5.84 4.29
C VAL A 69 3.64 6.86 5.38
N ASP A 70 4.57 7.16 6.27
CA ASP A 70 4.35 8.12 7.36
C ASP A 70 4.07 9.52 6.83
N GLU A 71 4.84 9.98 5.83
CA GLU A 71 4.67 11.29 5.19
C GLU A 71 3.32 11.37 4.45
N ILE A 72 2.96 10.36 3.66
CA ILE A 72 1.69 10.34 2.93
C ILE A 72 0.52 10.31 3.90
N ASN A 73 0.58 9.48 4.95
CA ASN A 73 -0.48 9.38 5.96
C ASN A 73 -0.66 10.71 6.72
N ALA A 74 0.44 11.45 6.95
CA ALA A 74 0.40 12.76 7.60
C ALA A 74 -0.33 13.84 6.78
N LEU A 75 -0.43 13.68 5.46
CA LEU A 75 -1.19 14.59 4.57
C LEU A 75 -2.72 14.43 4.74
N GLY A 76 -3.18 13.38 5.38
CA GLY A 76 -4.59 13.01 5.44
C GLY A 76 -5.10 12.38 4.13
N GLY A 77 -6.36 11.98 4.11
CA GLY A 77 -6.96 11.28 2.96
C GLY A 77 -6.71 9.78 3.00
N ILE A 78 -6.31 9.18 1.89
CA ILE A 78 -6.05 7.73 1.79
C ILE A 78 -4.90 7.36 2.73
N GLN A 79 -5.12 6.33 3.54
CA GLN A 79 -4.13 5.84 4.49
C GLN A 79 -3.51 4.53 4.02
N PHE A 80 -2.25 4.30 4.40
CA PHE A 80 -1.50 3.10 4.07
C PHE A 80 -0.94 2.44 5.33
N GLU A 81 -0.85 1.11 5.31
CA GLU A 81 -0.19 0.30 6.31
C GLU A 81 0.90 -0.54 5.63
N LEU A 82 2.13 -0.49 6.16
CA LEU A 82 3.27 -1.22 5.61
C LEU A 82 3.59 -2.45 6.45
N ASN A 83 3.77 -3.60 5.79
CA ASN A 83 4.26 -4.82 6.40
C ASN A 83 5.41 -5.40 5.57
N MET A 84 6.64 -5.32 6.11
CA MET A 84 7.83 -5.88 5.47
C MET A 84 8.27 -7.14 6.22
N GLN A 85 8.35 -8.26 5.49
CA GLN A 85 8.78 -9.56 6.00
C GLN A 85 10.23 -9.84 5.62
N ASP A 86 10.96 -10.51 6.53
CA ASP A 86 12.33 -10.96 6.29
C ASP A 86 12.33 -12.21 5.40
N ASP A 87 13.03 -12.15 4.28
CA ASP A 87 13.27 -13.29 3.39
C ASP A 87 14.72 -13.81 3.47
N GLU A 88 15.58 -13.15 4.23
CA GLU A 88 17.01 -13.48 4.39
C GLU A 88 17.77 -13.63 3.05
N GLY A 89 17.21 -13.12 1.93
CA GLY A 89 17.74 -13.31 0.59
C GLY A 89 17.50 -14.71 0.01
N ASP A 90 16.59 -15.48 0.61
CA ASP A 90 16.27 -16.86 0.23
C ASP A 90 14.92 -16.95 -0.51
N PRO A 91 14.86 -17.59 -1.69
CA PRO A 91 13.64 -17.68 -2.49
C PRO A 91 12.48 -18.42 -1.80
N GLU A 92 12.77 -19.48 -1.03
CA GLU A 92 11.72 -20.26 -0.34
C GLU A 92 11.15 -19.45 0.83
N LYS A 93 12.03 -18.76 1.57
CA LYS A 93 11.58 -17.85 2.64
C LYS A 93 10.77 -16.69 2.09
N ALA A 94 11.16 -16.14 0.93
CA ALA A 94 10.41 -15.10 0.26
C ALA A 94 9.00 -15.56 -0.16
N ALA A 95 8.87 -16.76 -0.72
CA ALA A 95 7.57 -17.34 -1.07
C ALA A 95 6.69 -17.56 0.19
N ASN A 96 7.28 -18.04 1.28
CA ASN A 96 6.57 -18.19 2.55
C ASN A 96 6.15 -16.83 3.15
N ALA A 97 7.01 -15.82 3.04
CA ALA A 97 6.72 -14.46 3.48
C ALA A 97 5.62 -13.82 2.63
N TYR A 98 5.63 -14.04 1.32
CA TYR A 98 4.55 -13.62 0.42
C TYR A 98 3.19 -14.20 0.86
N ASN A 99 3.12 -15.49 1.13
CA ASN A 99 1.88 -16.12 1.58
C ASN A 99 1.35 -15.51 2.88
N LYS A 100 2.23 -15.22 3.85
CA LYS A 100 1.84 -14.51 5.09
C LYS A 100 1.30 -13.11 4.81
N LEU A 101 1.88 -12.39 3.85
CA LEU A 101 1.43 -11.06 3.45
C LEU A 101 0.08 -11.14 2.73
N LYS A 102 -0.13 -12.15 1.90
CA LYS A 102 -1.41 -12.42 1.26
C LYS A 102 -2.50 -12.71 2.30
N ASP A 103 -2.22 -13.57 3.29
CA ASP A 103 -3.13 -13.88 4.39
C ASP A 103 -3.43 -12.66 5.27
N TRP A 104 -2.47 -11.74 5.42
CA TRP A 104 -2.67 -10.45 6.08
C TRP A 104 -3.57 -9.51 5.28
N GLY A 105 -3.80 -9.79 4.01
CA GLY A 105 -4.65 -9.02 3.10
C GLY A 105 -3.89 -7.94 2.33
N MET A 106 -2.64 -8.18 1.94
CA MET A 106 -1.84 -7.32 1.08
C MET A 106 -2.59 -7.00 -0.22
N GLN A 107 -2.61 -5.74 -0.61
CA GLN A 107 -3.26 -5.23 -1.82
C GLN A 107 -2.25 -4.70 -2.85
N ILE A 108 -1.12 -4.19 -2.37
CA ILE A 108 -0.02 -3.64 -3.16
C ILE A 108 1.27 -4.24 -2.61
N SER A 109 2.22 -4.55 -3.46
CA SER A 109 3.46 -5.18 -3.03
C SER A 109 4.70 -4.40 -3.45
N LEU A 110 5.59 -4.18 -2.48
CA LEU A 110 7.00 -4.08 -2.75
C LEU A 110 7.51 -5.51 -2.88
N VAL A 111 7.70 -5.98 -4.11
CA VAL A 111 8.27 -7.31 -4.39
C VAL A 111 9.61 -7.44 -3.67
N SER A 112 10.16 -8.64 -3.55
CA SER A 112 11.44 -8.83 -2.87
C SER A 112 12.54 -7.90 -3.37
N VAL A 113 13.41 -7.48 -2.45
CA VAL A 113 14.48 -6.50 -2.71
C VAL A 113 15.59 -7.10 -3.58
N THR A 114 15.93 -8.37 -3.38
CA THR A 114 17.01 -9.07 -4.11
C THR A 114 16.46 -9.96 -5.21
N THR A 115 17.27 -10.20 -6.26
CA THR A 115 16.82 -10.80 -7.53
C THR A 115 16.20 -12.19 -7.37
N LYS A 116 16.89 -13.16 -6.76
CA LYS A 116 16.38 -14.54 -6.66
C LYS A 116 15.06 -14.65 -5.88
N PRO A 117 14.92 -14.04 -4.71
CA PRO A 117 13.63 -13.91 -4.02
C PRO A 117 12.56 -13.22 -4.88
N ALA A 118 12.92 -12.16 -5.60
CA ALA A 118 11.98 -11.44 -6.46
C ALA A 118 11.50 -12.29 -7.64
N GLU A 119 12.36 -13.06 -8.27
CA GLU A 119 12.00 -14.02 -9.32
C GLU A 119 10.99 -15.05 -8.80
N ALA A 120 11.20 -15.59 -7.60
CA ALA A 120 10.29 -16.55 -6.99
C ALA A 120 8.93 -15.92 -6.65
N THR A 121 8.92 -14.76 -6.01
CA THR A 121 7.66 -14.12 -5.58
C THR A 121 6.90 -13.45 -6.71
N SER A 122 7.57 -12.99 -7.78
CA SER A 122 6.91 -12.38 -8.94
C SER A 122 5.95 -13.32 -9.67
N VAL A 123 6.22 -14.63 -9.63
CA VAL A 123 5.29 -15.64 -10.16
C VAL A 123 3.99 -15.62 -9.37
N ASN A 124 4.08 -15.63 -8.05
CA ASN A 124 2.91 -15.59 -7.16
C ASN A 124 2.10 -14.29 -7.36
N HIS A 125 2.79 -13.13 -7.48
CA HIS A 125 2.13 -11.85 -7.76
C HIS A 125 1.33 -11.91 -9.07
N ASN A 126 1.92 -12.52 -10.11
CA ASN A 126 1.27 -12.64 -11.41
C ASN A 126 0.03 -13.54 -11.34
N GLU A 127 0.13 -14.69 -10.68
CA GLU A 127 -0.97 -15.63 -10.51
C GLU A 127 -2.12 -15.05 -9.66
N ASP A 128 -1.79 -14.30 -8.62
CA ASP A 128 -2.76 -13.69 -7.71
C ASP A 128 -3.26 -12.31 -8.17
N HIS A 129 -2.77 -11.79 -9.30
CA HIS A 129 -3.09 -10.46 -9.83
C HIS A 129 -2.84 -9.30 -8.84
N ILE A 130 -1.84 -9.44 -7.97
CA ILE A 130 -1.43 -8.39 -7.04
C ILE A 130 -0.37 -7.52 -7.72
N PHE A 131 -0.63 -6.20 -7.78
CA PHE A 131 0.37 -5.25 -8.30
C PHE A 131 1.66 -5.32 -7.47
N GLY A 132 2.78 -5.48 -8.17
CA GLY A 132 4.11 -5.59 -7.57
C GLY A 132 5.11 -4.62 -8.21
N LEU A 133 5.90 -3.96 -7.37
CA LEU A 133 7.00 -3.10 -7.80
C LEU A 133 8.26 -3.46 -7.01
N THR A 134 9.27 -4.06 -7.67
CA THR A 134 10.55 -4.29 -7.00
C THR A 134 11.41 -3.03 -7.01
N PRO A 135 12.01 -2.67 -5.86
CA PRO A 135 12.86 -1.50 -5.78
C PRO A 135 14.24 -1.69 -6.41
N SER A 136 14.81 -2.91 -6.40
CA SER A 136 16.20 -3.11 -6.77
C SER A 136 16.55 -4.44 -7.44
N ALA A 137 15.63 -5.40 -7.53
CA ALA A 137 15.89 -6.65 -8.25
C ALA A 137 16.03 -6.37 -9.75
N SER A 138 17.21 -6.62 -10.33
CA SER A 138 17.63 -6.13 -11.64
C SER A 138 17.49 -7.14 -12.79
N SER A 139 17.19 -8.41 -12.50
CA SER A 139 16.95 -9.44 -13.51
C SER A 139 15.67 -9.15 -14.30
N MET A 140 15.72 -9.31 -15.61
CA MET A 140 14.53 -9.21 -16.47
C MET A 140 13.49 -10.28 -16.15
N ALA A 141 13.89 -11.46 -15.67
CA ALA A 141 12.99 -12.54 -15.30
C ALA A 141 11.97 -12.17 -14.19
N VAL A 142 12.24 -11.11 -13.44
CA VAL A 142 11.28 -10.61 -12.44
C VAL A 142 10.01 -10.07 -13.09
N THR A 143 10.13 -9.40 -14.24
CA THR A 143 9.01 -8.72 -14.91
C THR A 143 8.58 -9.37 -16.21
N GLU A 144 9.46 -10.15 -16.85
CA GLU A 144 9.20 -10.77 -18.16
C GLU A 144 7.96 -11.67 -18.11
N GLY A 145 7.03 -11.44 -19.05
CA GLY A 145 5.78 -12.19 -19.16
C GLY A 145 4.74 -11.89 -18.08
N LYS A 146 4.92 -10.82 -17.28
CA LYS A 146 4.00 -10.41 -16.21
C LYS A 146 3.54 -8.98 -16.47
N ASP A 147 2.23 -8.75 -16.44
CA ASP A 147 1.61 -7.45 -16.75
C ASP A 147 1.33 -6.59 -15.50
N ASN A 148 1.54 -7.17 -14.33
CA ASN A 148 1.28 -6.56 -13.03
C ASN A 148 2.51 -6.44 -12.12
N VAL A 149 3.70 -6.84 -12.61
CA VAL A 149 4.96 -6.75 -11.87
C VAL A 149 5.94 -5.84 -12.61
N TYR A 150 6.45 -4.84 -11.90
CA TYR A 150 7.32 -3.80 -12.43
C TYR A 150 8.61 -3.70 -11.61
N GLN A 151 9.64 -3.06 -12.19
CA GLN A 151 10.89 -2.77 -11.48
C GLN A 151 11.27 -1.29 -11.62
N MET A 152 11.75 -0.71 -10.52
CA MET A 152 12.22 0.68 -10.45
C MET A 152 13.66 0.83 -10.94
N CYS A 153 14.50 -0.16 -10.65
CA CYS A 153 15.90 -0.14 -11.06
C CYS A 153 16.04 -0.46 -12.56
N PHE A 154 17.19 -0.12 -13.10
CA PHE A 154 17.57 -0.55 -14.44
C PHE A 154 17.89 -2.05 -14.46
N THR A 155 17.69 -2.66 -15.63
CA THR A 155 17.94 -4.09 -15.82
C THR A 155 19.45 -4.40 -15.93
N ASP A 156 19.86 -5.63 -15.64
CA ASP A 156 21.25 -6.07 -15.82
C ASP A 156 21.78 -5.82 -17.24
N PRO A 157 21.05 -6.16 -18.32
CA PRO A 157 21.46 -5.81 -19.69
C PRO A 157 21.60 -4.29 -19.91
N GLY A 158 20.68 -3.48 -19.33
CA GLY A 158 20.75 -2.02 -19.43
C GLY A 158 22.00 -1.45 -18.76
N GLN A 159 22.39 -1.99 -17.62
CA GLN A 159 23.63 -1.61 -16.95
C GLN A 159 24.86 -1.96 -17.80
N GLY A 160 24.86 -3.16 -18.41
CA GLY A 160 25.95 -3.60 -19.30
C GLY A 160 26.10 -2.70 -20.51
N THR A 161 24.98 -2.33 -21.17
CA THR A 161 24.97 -1.43 -22.32
C THR A 161 25.51 -0.05 -21.93
N ALA A 162 24.96 0.56 -20.88
CA ALA A 162 25.40 1.89 -20.43
C ALA A 162 26.90 1.91 -20.05
N SER A 163 27.38 0.83 -19.44
CA SER A 163 28.82 0.69 -19.10
C SER A 163 29.69 0.59 -20.36
N ALA A 164 29.26 -0.19 -21.35
CA ALA A 164 29.97 -0.34 -22.62
C ALA A 164 30.02 0.99 -23.40
N ASP A 165 28.91 1.71 -23.48
CA ASP A 165 28.80 3.01 -24.14
C ASP A 165 29.75 4.02 -23.47
N TYR A 166 29.75 4.08 -22.13
CA TYR A 166 30.64 4.96 -21.38
C TYR A 166 32.12 4.64 -21.64
N ILE A 167 32.53 3.35 -21.64
CA ILE A 167 33.90 2.92 -21.92
C ILE A 167 34.29 3.35 -23.35
N ALA A 168 33.41 3.16 -24.32
CA ALA A 168 33.67 3.54 -25.71
C ALA A 168 33.80 5.06 -25.88
N GLU A 169 32.96 5.86 -25.22
CA GLU A 169 33.05 7.32 -25.21
C GLU A 169 34.34 7.86 -24.59
N GLN A 170 34.87 7.15 -23.59
CA GLN A 170 36.13 7.51 -22.94
C GLN A 170 37.37 7.02 -23.75
N GLY A 171 37.18 6.23 -24.82
CA GLY A 171 38.27 5.69 -25.62
C GLY A 171 39.11 4.62 -24.91
N LEU A 172 38.50 3.88 -23.99
CA LEU A 172 39.11 2.83 -23.18
C LEU A 172 38.93 1.45 -23.81
#